data_9e84ba7b7f9c7441f89b0172c8dbe92b
#
_entry.id   9e84ba7b7f9c7441f89b0172c8dbe92b
#
_cell.length_a   1.000
_cell.length_b   1.000
_cell.length_c   1.000
_cell.angle_alpha   90.00
_cell.angle_beta   90.00
_cell.angle_gamma   90.00
#
_symmetry.space_group_name_H-M   'P 1'
#
loop_
_entity.id
_entity.type
_entity.pdbx_description
1 polymer ?
#
loop_
_entity_poly.entity_id
_entity_poly.type
_entity_poly.pdbx_seq_one_letter_code
_entity_poly.pdbx_strand_id
1 'polypeptide(L)'
;SVGFISPPGGLDERKSNRRLCYTCGALSSSNLDLCPVCNTRFNGQNSLIISALDMPNIRTRRRERITSEEEERRRRGYDIEVFYQFSSEGGRLRIRQADTIRDGKTILALDYGPAATLIQVNHGWIGDRTKGFLIDFENGDAVRQEDGQTGFTRRQRRLERVRLLVQDTQNILLMHLVSPEMRGNPEIEASLQYALQRGIEQAFQLDESELGVVRVGSGEHRSILFYETSEGGCGALARLVEEPDALTRVARESLDCCHFSISGEDKKPDCTAACYECLMSFKNQLEAHKLNRYKVLPILLDLASSVTLLRKDGRTWEQQLVWLRSLTDSRSDLERKFLDTLAEKHLRLPDEAQKPIDEPKCIPDFFYDPNVCVFCDGSVHDSPGQRAKDEIIRKGLISRGYRVIGIRYDIDLVDQLKSYPDVFGSTRE
;
A
#
# COMPACT_ATOMS: atom_id res chain seq x y z
N SER A 1 2.81 -37.63 7.50
CA SER A 1 2.47 -36.86 8.72
C SER A 1 3.42 -35.69 8.86
N VAL A 2 2.92 -34.60 9.40
CA VAL A 2 3.71 -33.41 9.73
C VAL A 2 3.83 -33.37 11.26
N GLY A 3 5.01 -33.11 11.75
CA GLY A 3 5.26 -32.86 13.17
C GLY A 3 6.09 -31.58 13.30
N PHE A 4 5.86 -30.84 14.37
CA PHE A 4 6.63 -29.64 14.70
C PHE A 4 7.83 -30.00 15.59
N ILE A 5 8.95 -29.33 15.34
CA ILE A 5 10.11 -29.46 16.22
C ILE A 5 9.90 -28.43 17.34
N SER A 6 9.71 -28.92 18.57
CA SER A 6 9.53 -28.04 19.72
C SER A 6 10.79 -27.20 19.96
N PRO A 7 10.70 -25.87 20.08
CA PRO A 7 11.81 -25.04 20.50
C PRO A 7 12.19 -25.33 21.97
N PRO A 8 13.34 -24.86 22.47
CA PRO A 8 13.81 -25.15 23.83
C PRO A 8 12.80 -24.82 24.95
N GLY A 9 11.98 -23.77 24.77
CA GLY A 9 10.91 -23.38 25.73
C GLY A 9 9.55 -24.04 25.46
N GLY A 10 9.46 -24.98 24.51
CA GLY A 10 8.22 -25.63 24.12
C GLY A 10 7.41 -24.85 23.09
N LEU A 11 6.29 -25.46 22.62
CA LEU A 11 5.41 -24.81 21.64
C LEU A 11 4.61 -23.63 22.23
N ASP A 12 4.52 -23.54 23.53
CA ASP A 12 3.82 -22.43 24.23
C ASP A 12 4.46 -21.07 23.95
N GLU A 13 5.77 -20.99 23.80
CA GLU A 13 6.47 -19.75 23.49
C GLU A 13 6.07 -19.16 22.12
N ARG A 14 5.61 -20.02 21.21
CA ARG A 14 5.18 -19.63 19.86
C ARG A 14 3.69 -19.50 19.71
N LYS A 15 2.94 -19.77 20.78
CA LYS A 15 1.48 -19.63 20.80
C LYS A 15 1.11 -18.22 21.24
N SER A 16 0.22 -17.59 20.49
CA SER A 16 -0.32 -16.26 20.81
C SER A 16 -1.78 -16.14 20.40
N ASN A 17 -2.54 -15.35 21.14
CA ASN A 17 -3.88 -14.97 20.73
C ASN A 17 -3.80 -13.73 19.86
N ARG A 18 -4.35 -13.81 18.66
CA ARG A 18 -4.38 -12.75 17.66
C ARG A 18 -5.81 -12.42 17.24
N ARG A 19 -6.06 -11.19 16.88
CA ARG A 19 -7.35 -10.76 16.35
C ARG A 19 -7.21 -10.41 14.87
N LEU A 20 -8.01 -11.06 14.05
CA LEU A 20 -8.13 -10.83 12.62
C LEU A 20 -9.24 -9.80 12.39
N CYS A 21 -8.96 -8.74 11.67
CA CYS A 21 -9.95 -7.77 11.23
C CYS A 21 -10.42 -8.11 9.81
N TYR A 22 -11.64 -8.59 9.64
CA TYR A 22 -12.20 -8.87 8.32
C TYR A 22 -12.67 -7.60 7.58
N THR A 23 -12.77 -6.47 8.30
CA THR A 23 -13.11 -5.19 7.67
C THR A 23 -12.00 -4.72 6.76
N CYS A 24 -10.73 -4.66 7.23
CA CYS A 24 -9.60 -4.16 6.42
C CYS A 24 -8.50 -5.18 6.13
N GLY A 25 -8.53 -6.37 6.72
CA GLY A 25 -7.49 -7.39 6.57
C GLY A 25 -6.28 -7.22 7.49
N ALA A 26 -6.34 -6.32 8.47
CA ALA A 26 -5.25 -6.15 9.44
C ALA A 26 -5.29 -7.22 10.54
N LEU A 27 -4.10 -7.58 11.03
CA LEU A 27 -3.94 -8.40 12.24
C LEU A 27 -3.52 -7.52 13.41
N SER A 28 -4.09 -7.77 14.58
CA SER A 28 -3.80 -7.02 15.79
C SER A 28 -3.76 -7.91 17.04
N SER A 29 -3.40 -7.32 18.16
CA SER A 29 -3.46 -7.98 19.46
C SER A 29 -4.93 -8.29 19.85
N SER A 30 -5.14 -9.42 20.51
CA SER A 30 -6.50 -9.88 20.90
C SER A 30 -7.20 -9.00 21.94
N ASN A 31 -6.46 -8.18 22.67
CA ASN A 31 -6.96 -7.31 23.74
C ASN A 31 -7.47 -5.94 23.27
N LEU A 32 -7.36 -5.63 21.99
CA LEU A 32 -7.86 -4.36 21.44
C LEU A 32 -9.35 -4.44 21.12
N ASP A 33 -10.08 -3.37 21.41
CA ASP A 33 -11.50 -3.23 21.05
C ASP A 33 -11.73 -2.55 19.71
N LEU A 34 -10.72 -1.84 19.21
CA LEU A 34 -10.74 -1.14 17.93
C LEU A 34 -9.60 -1.63 17.05
N CYS A 35 -9.84 -1.71 15.75
CA CYS A 35 -8.79 -1.98 14.78
C CYS A 35 -7.84 -0.78 14.71
N PRO A 36 -6.51 -0.96 14.88
CA PRO A 36 -5.56 0.15 14.83
C PRO A 36 -5.38 0.74 13.42
N VAL A 37 -5.89 0.08 12.38
CA VAL A 37 -5.78 0.53 10.99
C VAL A 37 -7.05 1.23 10.52
N CYS A 38 -8.21 0.54 10.58
CA CYS A 38 -9.48 1.10 10.07
C CYS A 38 -10.38 1.69 11.15
N ASN A 39 -9.96 1.70 12.42
CA ASN A 39 -10.71 2.21 13.57
C ASN A 39 -12.10 1.55 13.80
N THR A 40 -12.40 0.48 13.08
CA THR A 40 -13.67 -0.25 13.24
C THR A 40 -13.70 -0.93 14.61
N ARG A 41 -14.80 -0.76 15.34
CA ARG A 41 -15.02 -1.48 16.60
C ARG A 41 -15.26 -2.95 16.32
N PHE A 42 -14.51 -3.80 17.00
CA PHE A 42 -14.58 -5.24 16.82
C PHE A 42 -15.87 -5.84 17.38
N ASN A 43 -16.43 -6.79 16.64
CA ASN A 43 -17.57 -7.61 17.01
C ASN A 43 -17.43 -9.03 16.41
N GLY A 44 -18.40 -9.91 16.69
CA GLY A 44 -18.37 -11.29 16.20
C GLY A 44 -18.57 -11.48 14.70
N GLN A 45 -18.97 -10.44 13.95
CA GLN A 45 -19.18 -10.51 12.51
C GLN A 45 -17.97 -9.97 11.72
N ASN A 46 -17.27 -8.96 12.26
CA ASN A 46 -16.17 -8.28 11.57
C ASN A 46 -14.78 -8.68 12.08
N SER A 47 -14.70 -9.52 13.11
CA SER A 47 -13.40 -9.95 13.65
C SER A 47 -13.45 -11.36 14.23
N LEU A 48 -12.28 -11.98 14.28
CA LEU A 48 -12.09 -13.31 14.87
C LEU A 48 -10.84 -13.33 15.74
N ILE A 49 -10.99 -13.79 16.99
CA ILE A 49 -9.84 -14.10 17.84
C ILE A 49 -9.43 -15.54 17.57
N ILE A 50 -8.16 -15.72 17.24
CA ILE A 50 -7.57 -17.04 16.98
C ILE A 50 -6.48 -17.34 18.00
N SER A 51 -6.37 -18.62 18.38
CA SER A 51 -5.16 -19.16 18.99
C SER A 51 -4.20 -19.53 17.85
N ALA A 52 -3.20 -18.71 17.64
CA ALA A 52 -2.22 -18.85 16.55
C ALA A 52 -0.94 -19.48 17.08
N LEU A 53 -0.42 -20.45 16.33
CA LEU A 53 0.90 -21.02 16.51
C LEU A 53 1.79 -20.53 15.37
N ASP A 54 2.80 -19.72 15.70
CA ASP A 54 3.84 -19.32 14.77
C ASP A 54 4.67 -20.55 14.43
N MET A 55 4.71 -20.90 13.13
CA MET A 55 5.25 -22.20 12.70
C MET A 55 6.75 -22.30 13.04
N PRO A 56 7.11 -23.25 13.94
CA PRO A 56 8.52 -23.59 14.19
C PRO A 56 9.05 -24.45 13.03
N ASN A 57 10.29 -24.89 13.13
CA ASN A 57 10.84 -25.89 12.22
C ASN A 57 9.96 -27.13 12.19
N ILE A 58 9.70 -27.67 11.01
CA ILE A 58 8.87 -28.82 10.81
C ILE A 58 9.69 -30.05 10.42
N ARG A 59 9.23 -31.22 10.88
CA ARG A 59 9.69 -32.51 10.38
C ARG A 59 8.57 -33.16 9.56
N THR A 60 8.91 -33.70 8.40
CA THR A 60 7.95 -34.38 7.54
C THR A 60 8.30 -35.85 7.38
N ARG A 61 7.29 -36.71 7.35
CA ARG A 61 7.45 -38.10 6.97
C ARG A 61 6.60 -38.40 5.74
N ARG A 62 7.21 -38.96 4.70
CA ARG A 62 6.52 -39.31 3.47
C ARG A 62 5.56 -40.49 3.76
N ARG A 63 4.25 -40.27 3.54
CA ARG A 63 3.23 -41.35 3.73
C ARG A 63 2.47 -41.64 2.46
N GLU A 64 2.19 -40.70 1.59
CA GLU A 64 1.36 -40.84 0.40
C GLU A 64 1.95 -40.03 -0.77
N ARG A 65 1.65 -40.45 -2.01
CA ARG A 65 1.95 -39.65 -3.19
C ARG A 65 1.08 -38.40 -3.19
N ILE A 66 1.71 -37.25 -3.34
CA ILE A 66 1.03 -35.99 -3.60
C ILE A 66 0.79 -35.96 -5.11
N THR A 67 -0.43 -35.60 -5.54
CA THR A 67 -0.74 -35.42 -6.96
C THR A 67 0.08 -34.24 -7.49
N SER A 68 0.54 -34.34 -8.74
CA SER A 68 1.24 -33.24 -9.44
C SER A 68 0.27 -32.16 -9.92
N GLU A 69 -1.04 -32.43 -9.93
CA GLU A 69 -2.07 -31.48 -10.36
C GLU A 69 -2.32 -30.45 -9.27
N GLU A 70 -1.93 -29.21 -9.55
CA GLU A 70 -2.08 -28.10 -8.60
C GLU A 70 -3.54 -27.75 -8.34
N GLU A 71 -4.40 -27.89 -9.34
CA GLU A 71 -5.84 -27.66 -9.20
C GLU A 71 -6.49 -28.64 -8.23
N GLU A 72 -6.11 -29.91 -8.26
CA GLU A 72 -6.59 -30.91 -7.30
C GLU A 72 -6.04 -30.65 -5.90
N ARG A 73 -4.78 -30.21 -5.79
CA ARG A 73 -4.18 -29.79 -4.50
C ARG A 73 -4.89 -28.59 -3.91
N ARG A 74 -5.27 -27.59 -4.74
CA ARG A 74 -6.01 -26.40 -4.29
C ARG A 74 -7.45 -26.73 -3.91
N ARG A 75 -8.14 -27.61 -4.63
CA ARG A 75 -9.51 -28.04 -4.29
C ARG A 75 -9.60 -28.81 -2.99
N ARG A 76 -8.57 -29.59 -2.66
CA ARG A 76 -8.47 -30.38 -1.42
C ARG A 76 -7.46 -29.78 -0.43
N GLY A 77 -7.04 -28.57 -0.66
CA GLY A 77 -5.96 -27.92 0.05
C GLY A 77 -6.40 -27.27 1.37
N TYR A 78 -5.50 -26.45 1.84
CA TYR A 78 -5.70 -25.69 3.06
C TYR A 78 -6.43 -24.38 2.79
N ASP A 79 -7.22 -23.95 3.78
CA ASP A 79 -7.86 -22.64 3.83
C ASP A 79 -6.84 -21.61 4.39
N ILE A 80 -6.19 -20.88 3.49
CA ILE A 80 -5.14 -19.93 3.85
C ILE A 80 -5.64 -18.52 3.53
N GLU A 81 -5.63 -17.66 4.54
CA GLU A 81 -5.95 -16.24 4.40
C GLU A 81 -4.71 -15.39 4.69
N VAL A 82 -4.62 -14.26 3.99
CA VAL A 82 -3.52 -13.29 4.13
C VAL A 82 -4.01 -12.08 4.91
N PHE A 83 -3.23 -11.70 5.91
CA PHE A 83 -3.42 -10.51 6.74
C PHE A 83 -2.12 -9.70 6.76
N TYR A 84 -2.19 -8.48 7.24
CA TYR A 84 -1.02 -7.62 7.37
C TYR A 84 -1.02 -6.87 8.69
N GLN A 85 0.16 -6.43 9.09
CA GLN A 85 0.35 -5.56 10.23
C GLN A 85 1.41 -4.53 9.88
N PHE A 86 1.06 -3.24 9.92
CA PHE A 86 2.03 -2.18 9.76
C PHE A 86 3.01 -2.15 10.93
N SER A 87 4.27 -1.85 10.64
CA SER A 87 5.25 -1.55 11.69
C SER A 87 4.87 -0.26 12.42
N SER A 88 5.24 -0.16 13.69
CA SER A 88 4.99 1.03 14.50
C SER A 88 6.25 1.49 15.20
N GLU A 89 6.38 2.80 15.35
CA GLU A 89 7.47 3.44 16.06
C GLU A 89 6.90 4.52 16.98
N GLY A 90 7.25 4.46 18.26
CA GLY A 90 6.71 5.39 19.26
C GLY A 90 5.17 5.39 19.38
N GLY A 91 4.51 4.26 19.09
CA GLY A 91 3.05 4.12 19.10
C GLY A 91 2.33 4.66 17.86
N ARG A 92 3.06 5.16 16.86
CA ARG A 92 2.51 5.58 15.57
C ARG A 92 2.83 4.55 14.50
N LEU A 93 1.87 4.29 13.61
CA LEU A 93 2.08 3.41 12.47
C LEU A 93 3.05 4.06 11.46
N ARG A 94 4.00 3.28 10.98
CA ARG A 94 4.92 3.71 9.91
C ARG A 94 4.25 3.50 8.56
N ILE A 95 3.48 4.48 8.15
CA ILE A 95 2.73 4.47 6.88
C ILE A 95 3.01 5.76 6.14
N ARG A 96 3.24 5.66 4.83
CA ARG A 96 3.20 6.79 3.90
C ARG A 96 1.91 6.72 3.12
N GLN A 97 1.15 7.78 3.10
CA GLN A 97 -0.16 7.83 2.48
C GLN A 97 -0.13 8.76 1.27
N ALA A 98 -0.81 8.38 0.19
CA ALA A 98 -0.96 9.22 -0.99
C ALA A 98 -2.36 9.07 -1.59
N ASP A 99 -2.78 10.07 -2.34
CA ASP A 99 -4.00 10.04 -3.13
C ASP A 99 -3.66 10.13 -4.61
N THR A 100 -4.26 9.23 -5.41
CA THR A 100 -4.20 9.32 -6.86
C THR A 100 -5.41 10.06 -7.36
N ILE A 101 -5.20 11.20 -7.99
CA ILE A 101 -6.23 12.18 -8.32
C ILE A 101 -6.28 12.41 -9.84
N ARG A 102 -7.49 12.50 -10.39
CA ARG A 102 -7.77 12.98 -11.74
C ARG A 102 -8.91 13.97 -11.69
N ASP A 103 -8.77 15.13 -12.33
CA ASP A 103 -9.81 16.17 -12.42
C ASP A 103 -10.39 16.54 -11.04
N GLY A 104 -9.53 16.62 -10.01
CA GLY A 104 -9.92 16.92 -8.62
C GLY A 104 -10.66 15.80 -7.89
N LYS A 105 -10.76 14.59 -8.47
CA LYS A 105 -11.39 13.43 -7.82
C LYS A 105 -10.34 12.37 -7.48
N THR A 106 -10.37 11.87 -6.25
CA THR A 106 -9.55 10.73 -5.83
C THR A 106 -10.06 9.45 -6.48
N ILE A 107 -9.20 8.75 -7.22
CA ILE A 107 -9.48 7.46 -7.86
C ILE A 107 -9.06 6.33 -6.93
N LEU A 108 -7.84 6.40 -6.41
CA LEU A 108 -7.27 5.43 -5.47
C LEU A 108 -6.65 6.17 -4.28
N ALA A 109 -6.74 5.59 -3.10
CA ALA A 109 -5.94 5.99 -1.96
C ALA A 109 -4.89 4.91 -1.69
N LEU A 110 -3.67 5.31 -1.36
CA LEU A 110 -2.51 4.46 -1.24
C LEU A 110 -1.95 4.54 0.19
N ASP A 111 -1.73 3.38 0.82
CA ASP A 111 -1.06 3.25 2.10
C ASP A 111 0.17 2.36 1.96
N TYR A 112 1.36 2.94 1.94
CA TYR A 112 2.62 2.22 1.87
C TYR A 112 3.21 2.00 3.25
N GLY A 113 3.50 0.76 3.61
CA GLY A 113 4.15 0.34 4.85
C GLY A 113 5.52 -0.27 4.60
N PRO A 114 6.61 0.45 4.93
CA PRO A 114 7.94 -0.15 4.91
C PRO A 114 8.08 -1.15 6.05
N ALA A 115 8.73 -2.28 5.78
CA ALA A 115 8.99 -3.34 6.77
C ALA A 115 7.73 -3.71 7.59
N ALA A 116 6.59 -3.84 6.91
CA ALA A 116 5.36 -4.35 7.49
C ALA A 116 5.42 -5.87 7.62
N THR A 117 4.61 -6.44 8.49
CA THR A 117 4.50 -7.90 8.61
C THR A 117 3.36 -8.40 7.73
N LEU A 118 3.68 -9.25 6.77
CA LEU A 118 2.71 -10.03 6.01
C LEU A 118 2.48 -11.35 6.74
N ILE A 119 1.21 -11.73 6.93
CA ILE A 119 0.85 -12.84 7.77
C ILE A 119 -0.07 -13.78 6.99
N GLN A 120 0.33 -15.05 6.88
CA GLN A 120 -0.50 -16.11 6.31
C GLN A 120 -1.04 -16.98 7.45
N VAL A 121 -2.36 -17.04 7.54
CA VAL A 121 -3.05 -17.84 8.54
C VAL A 121 -3.67 -19.06 7.86
N ASN A 122 -3.27 -20.25 8.29
CA ASN A 122 -3.85 -21.49 7.81
C ASN A 122 -4.97 -21.93 8.77
N HIS A 123 -6.21 -21.84 8.30
CA HIS A 123 -7.42 -22.17 9.06
C HIS A 123 -7.75 -23.68 9.08
N GLY A 124 -6.94 -24.52 8.43
CA GLY A 124 -7.18 -25.95 8.32
C GLY A 124 -7.58 -26.36 6.89
N TRP A 125 -8.26 -27.49 6.77
CA TRP A 125 -8.68 -28.01 5.48
C TRP A 125 -9.90 -27.26 4.93
N ILE A 126 -9.92 -27.04 3.62
CA ILE A 126 -11.10 -26.50 2.92
C ILE A 126 -12.28 -27.47 3.13
N GLY A 127 -13.42 -26.94 3.58
CA GLY A 127 -14.64 -27.72 3.84
C GLY A 127 -14.71 -28.37 5.23
N ASP A 128 -13.64 -28.31 6.02
CA ASP A 128 -13.71 -28.77 7.41
C ASP A 128 -14.51 -27.77 8.27
N ARG A 129 -15.50 -28.30 9.02
CA ARG A 129 -16.32 -27.50 9.93
C ARG A 129 -15.52 -27.05 11.15
N THR A 130 -14.56 -27.85 11.57
CA THR A 130 -13.69 -27.57 12.72
C THR A 130 -12.40 -26.93 12.27
N LYS A 131 -12.39 -25.59 12.21
CA LYS A 131 -11.21 -24.83 11.77
C LYS A 131 -10.02 -25.00 12.72
N GLY A 132 -8.82 -25.11 12.14
CA GLY A 132 -7.55 -25.26 12.84
C GLY A 132 -7.06 -26.69 12.96
N PHE A 133 -5.87 -26.84 13.52
CA PHE A 133 -5.17 -28.11 13.68
C PHE A 133 -5.14 -28.53 15.14
N LEU A 134 -5.37 -29.80 15.41
CA LEU A 134 -5.19 -30.37 16.73
C LEU A 134 -3.72 -30.80 16.88
N ILE A 135 -2.98 -30.14 17.75
CA ILE A 135 -1.56 -30.34 17.96
C ILE A 135 -1.33 -30.89 19.37
N ASP A 136 -0.48 -31.91 19.48
CA ASP A 136 0.04 -32.37 20.74
C ASP A 136 1.22 -31.47 21.15
N PHE A 137 1.04 -30.64 22.14
CA PHE A 137 2.02 -29.64 22.60
C PHE A 137 3.23 -30.27 23.31
N GLU A 138 3.16 -31.55 23.70
CA GLU A 138 4.32 -32.25 24.28
C GLU A 138 5.24 -32.80 23.19
N ASN A 139 4.67 -33.38 22.13
CA ASN A 139 5.43 -34.09 21.09
C ASN A 139 5.54 -33.31 19.78
N GLY A 140 4.75 -32.25 19.58
CA GLY A 140 4.69 -31.47 18.35
C GLY A 140 3.96 -32.19 17.19
N ASP A 141 3.25 -33.29 17.44
CA ASP A 141 2.60 -34.06 16.39
C ASP A 141 1.19 -33.49 16.09
N ALA A 142 0.87 -33.34 14.80
CA ALA A 142 -0.49 -33.04 14.37
C ALA A 142 -1.35 -34.30 14.44
N VAL A 143 -2.46 -34.25 15.17
CA VAL A 143 -3.37 -35.36 15.41
C VAL A 143 -4.60 -35.25 14.52
N ARG A 144 -4.96 -36.29 13.77
CA ARG A 144 -6.24 -36.36 13.05
C ARG A 144 -7.37 -36.68 14.03
N GLN A 145 -8.54 -36.08 13.83
CA GLN A 145 -9.71 -36.25 14.71
C GLN A 145 -10.20 -37.70 14.77
N GLU A 146 -9.94 -38.51 13.73
CA GLU A 146 -10.29 -39.94 13.64
C GLU A 146 -9.40 -40.83 14.50
N ASP A 147 -8.19 -40.42 14.81
CA ASP A 147 -7.23 -41.20 15.61
C ASP A 147 -7.54 -41.19 17.13
N GLY A 148 -8.52 -40.38 17.55
CA GLY A 148 -8.92 -40.24 18.95
C GLY A 148 -9.71 -41.41 19.56
N GLN A 149 -10.12 -42.40 18.77
CA GLN A 149 -10.96 -43.52 19.24
C GLN A 149 -10.23 -44.89 19.39
N THR A 150 -8.99 -44.99 18.96
CA THR A 150 -8.22 -46.22 19.19
C THR A 150 -7.52 -46.16 20.55
N GLY A 151 -8.16 -46.85 21.50
CA GLY A 151 -7.64 -47.04 22.84
C GLY A 151 -6.33 -47.81 22.88
N PHE A 152 -5.23 -47.09 23.06
CA PHE A 152 -4.02 -47.61 23.71
C PHE A 152 -3.27 -46.48 24.40
N THR A 153 -3.16 -46.60 25.73
CA THR A 153 -2.35 -45.74 26.66
C THR A 153 -2.61 -44.24 26.63
N ARG A 154 -3.57 -43.82 27.45
CA ARG A 154 -3.72 -42.43 27.96
C ARG A 154 -2.48 -42.02 28.78
N ARG A 155 -1.34 -41.68 28.13
CA ARG A 155 -0.52 -40.59 28.63
C ARG A 155 -1.38 -39.34 28.46
N GLN A 156 -1.42 -38.47 29.46
CA GLN A 156 -2.09 -37.19 29.40
C GLN A 156 -1.49 -36.40 28.26
N ARG A 157 -2.05 -36.49 27.04
CA ARG A 157 -1.62 -35.70 25.89
C ARG A 157 -2.22 -34.33 26.05
N ARG A 158 -1.38 -33.32 25.98
CA ARG A 158 -1.83 -31.93 25.95
C ARG A 158 -2.17 -31.55 24.51
N LEU A 159 -3.42 -31.83 24.11
CA LEU A 159 -3.95 -31.54 22.78
C LEU A 159 -4.58 -30.14 22.77
N GLU A 160 -4.09 -29.27 21.90
CA GLU A 160 -4.65 -27.93 21.72
C GLU A 160 -4.99 -27.68 20.27
N ARG A 161 -6.09 -26.96 20.03
CA ARG A 161 -6.51 -26.56 18.69
C ARG A 161 -5.99 -25.17 18.38
N VAL A 162 -5.16 -25.08 17.34
CA VAL A 162 -4.50 -23.85 16.92
C VAL A 162 -4.64 -23.65 15.41
N ARG A 163 -4.53 -22.39 14.96
CA ARG A 163 -4.28 -22.07 13.55
C ARG A 163 -2.80 -21.85 13.36
N LEU A 164 -2.28 -22.37 12.24
CA LEU A 164 -0.88 -22.17 11.91
C LEU A 164 -0.69 -20.81 11.28
N LEU A 165 0.35 -20.12 11.70
CA LEU A 165 0.67 -18.78 11.26
C LEU A 165 2.10 -18.76 10.74
N VAL A 166 2.29 -18.13 9.58
CA VAL A 166 3.61 -17.79 9.03
C VAL A 166 3.62 -16.28 8.85
N GLN A 167 4.70 -15.65 9.25
CA GLN A 167 4.88 -14.20 9.12
C GLN A 167 6.21 -13.90 8.47
N ASP A 168 6.20 -12.86 7.64
CA ASP A 168 7.38 -12.37 6.95
C ASP A 168 7.37 -10.84 6.94
N THR A 169 8.57 -10.24 6.96
CA THR A 169 8.72 -8.78 6.95
C THR A 169 8.94 -8.31 5.53
N GLN A 170 8.00 -7.54 5.00
CA GLN A 170 8.00 -7.09 3.62
C GLN A 170 7.54 -5.63 3.51
N ASN A 171 7.91 -4.97 2.41
CA ASN A 171 7.28 -3.71 2.05
C ASN A 171 5.93 -4.01 1.44
N ILE A 172 4.90 -3.32 1.89
CA ILE A 172 3.53 -3.51 1.41
C ILE A 172 2.92 -2.20 0.93
N LEU A 173 2.02 -2.30 -0.04
CA LEU A 173 1.20 -1.19 -0.53
C LEU A 173 -0.26 -1.63 -0.59
N LEU A 174 -1.11 -0.97 0.16
CA LEU A 174 -2.56 -1.10 0.01
C LEU A 174 -3.06 -0.04 -0.98
N MET A 175 -3.74 -0.51 -2.01
CA MET A 175 -4.49 0.34 -2.94
C MET A 175 -5.98 0.23 -2.60
N HIS A 176 -6.52 1.29 -1.98
CA HIS A 176 -7.92 1.35 -1.61
C HIS A 176 -8.76 1.78 -2.80
N LEU A 177 -9.81 0.99 -3.12
CA LEU A 177 -10.75 1.29 -4.18
C LEU A 177 -11.76 2.33 -3.68
N VAL A 178 -11.61 3.59 -4.08
CA VAL A 178 -12.42 4.70 -3.54
C VAL A 178 -13.84 4.69 -4.10
N SER A 179 -14.00 4.45 -5.41
CA SER A 179 -15.31 4.43 -6.04
C SER A 179 -16.16 3.22 -5.61
N PRO A 180 -17.45 3.43 -5.23
CA PRO A 180 -18.36 2.32 -4.96
C PRO A 180 -18.54 1.36 -6.13
N GLU A 181 -18.42 1.84 -7.37
CA GLU A 181 -18.53 1.03 -8.60
C GLU A 181 -17.38 0.03 -8.75
N MET A 182 -16.20 0.36 -8.20
CA MET A 182 -15.04 -0.55 -8.19
C MET A 182 -15.16 -1.59 -7.09
N ARG A 183 -15.80 -1.25 -5.97
CA ARG A 183 -15.94 -2.12 -4.80
C ARG A 183 -17.14 -3.05 -4.94
N GLY A 184 -17.00 -4.29 -4.52
CA GLY A 184 -18.10 -5.26 -4.55
C GLY A 184 -18.40 -5.84 -5.93
N ASN A 185 -17.61 -5.51 -6.96
CA ASN A 185 -17.65 -6.15 -8.26
C ASN A 185 -16.44 -7.09 -8.42
N PRO A 186 -16.63 -8.41 -8.25
CA PRO A 186 -15.52 -9.37 -8.29
C PRO A 186 -14.74 -9.38 -9.61
N GLU A 187 -15.39 -9.06 -10.74
CA GLU A 187 -14.74 -9.00 -12.05
C GLU A 187 -13.81 -7.79 -12.14
N ILE A 188 -14.27 -6.62 -11.67
CA ILE A 188 -13.45 -5.40 -11.65
C ILE A 188 -12.27 -5.59 -10.68
N GLU A 189 -12.54 -6.05 -9.45
CA GLU A 189 -11.51 -6.26 -8.44
C GLU A 189 -10.42 -7.22 -8.91
N ALA A 190 -10.80 -8.38 -9.49
CA ALA A 190 -9.86 -9.36 -9.99
C ALA A 190 -9.08 -8.83 -11.19
N SER A 191 -9.78 -8.25 -12.16
CA SER A 191 -9.14 -7.76 -13.38
C SER A 191 -8.20 -6.58 -13.09
N LEU A 192 -8.58 -5.67 -12.21
CA LEU A 192 -7.75 -4.52 -11.81
C LEU A 192 -6.50 -4.99 -11.04
N GLN A 193 -6.65 -5.95 -10.13
CA GLN A 193 -5.53 -6.55 -9.41
C GLN A 193 -4.46 -7.07 -10.37
N TYR A 194 -4.85 -7.90 -11.35
CA TYR A 194 -3.88 -8.51 -12.25
C TYR A 194 -3.38 -7.54 -13.34
N ALA A 195 -4.20 -6.58 -13.78
CA ALA A 195 -3.77 -5.53 -14.69
C ALA A 195 -2.69 -4.64 -14.05
N LEU A 196 -2.91 -4.18 -12.82
CA LEU A 196 -1.94 -3.36 -12.09
C LEU A 196 -0.69 -4.17 -11.72
N GLN A 197 -0.81 -5.45 -11.37
CA GLN A 197 0.34 -6.31 -11.13
C GLN A 197 1.23 -6.37 -12.37
N ARG A 198 0.67 -6.70 -13.54
CA ARG A 198 1.42 -6.72 -14.80
C ARG A 198 2.02 -5.36 -15.15
N GLY A 199 1.27 -4.28 -14.94
CA GLY A 199 1.75 -2.93 -15.16
C GLY A 199 2.92 -2.55 -14.26
N ILE A 200 2.90 -2.94 -12.98
CA ILE A 200 4.02 -2.72 -12.05
C ILE A 200 5.23 -3.56 -12.48
N GLU A 201 5.05 -4.84 -12.78
CA GLU A 201 6.10 -5.73 -13.25
C GLU A 201 6.80 -5.13 -14.49
N GLN A 202 6.06 -4.63 -15.47
CA GLN A 202 6.60 -4.01 -16.69
C GLN A 202 7.26 -2.65 -16.42
N ALA A 203 6.58 -1.74 -15.72
CA ALA A 203 7.07 -0.39 -15.47
C ALA A 203 8.37 -0.35 -14.65
N PHE A 204 8.58 -1.33 -13.79
CA PHE A 204 9.75 -1.43 -12.92
C PHE A 204 10.70 -2.58 -13.29
N GLN A 205 10.40 -3.32 -14.38
CA GLN A 205 11.21 -4.45 -14.86
C GLN A 205 11.41 -5.54 -13.79
N LEU A 206 10.32 -5.91 -13.10
CA LEU A 206 10.32 -6.93 -12.07
C LEU A 206 10.01 -8.31 -12.66
N ASP A 207 10.60 -9.34 -12.06
CA ASP A 207 10.21 -10.72 -12.32
C ASP A 207 8.86 -11.04 -11.63
N GLU A 208 8.08 -11.98 -12.19
CA GLU A 208 6.79 -12.42 -11.62
C GLU A 208 6.88 -12.96 -10.17
N SER A 209 8.08 -13.30 -9.71
CA SER A 209 8.34 -13.78 -8.36
C SER A 209 8.66 -12.66 -7.37
N GLU A 210 8.92 -11.43 -7.82
CA GLU A 210 9.35 -10.32 -6.97
C GLU A 210 8.18 -9.50 -6.42
N LEU A 211 6.99 -9.65 -7.01
CA LEU A 211 5.79 -8.94 -6.60
C LEU A 211 4.65 -9.92 -6.31
N GLY A 212 4.17 -9.92 -5.08
CA GLY A 212 2.97 -10.62 -4.69
C GLY A 212 1.77 -9.67 -4.61
N VAL A 213 0.57 -10.22 -4.82
CA VAL A 213 -0.67 -9.44 -4.75
C VAL A 213 -1.81 -10.27 -4.19
N VAL A 214 -2.65 -9.66 -3.37
CA VAL A 214 -3.84 -10.29 -2.79
C VAL A 214 -4.90 -9.22 -2.51
N ARG A 215 -6.17 -9.61 -2.57
CA ARG A 215 -7.28 -8.74 -2.14
C ARG A 215 -7.54 -8.94 -0.65
N VAL A 216 -7.61 -7.84 0.08
CA VAL A 216 -7.87 -7.84 1.53
C VAL A 216 -9.05 -6.94 1.87
N GLY A 217 -9.62 -7.12 3.07
CA GLY A 217 -10.73 -6.32 3.56
C GLY A 217 -12.07 -6.62 2.88
N SER A 218 -13.08 -5.85 3.23
CA SER A 218 -14.46 -6.00 2.74
C SER A 218 -15.18 -4.66 2.69
N GLY A 219 -16.23 -4.57 1.89
CA GLY A 219 -17.07 -3.37 1.78
C GLY A 219 -16.25 -2.12 1.42
N GLU A 220 -16.40 -1.07 2.21
CA GLU A 220 -15.69 0.21 2.00
C GLU A 220 -14.18 0.13 2.21
N HIS A 221 -13.71 -0.87 2.93
CA HIS A 221 -12.29 -1.10 3.17
C HIS A 221 -11.68 -2.18 2.26
N ARG A 222 -12.38 -2.54 1.18
CA ARG A 222 -11.84 -3.45 0.17
C ARG A 222 -10.63 -2.85 -0.51
N SER A 223 -9.51 -3.58 -0.53
CA SER A 223 -8.23 -3.08 -1.01
C SER A 223 -7.47 -4.18 -1.75
N ILE A 224 -6.60 -3.76 -2.66
CA ILE A 224 -5.60 -4.62 -3.29
C ILE A 224 -4.29 -4.39 -2.54
N LEU A 225 -3.76 -5.44 -1.93
CA LEU A 225 -2.49 -5.42 -1.21
C LEU A 225 -1.40 -5.99 -2.12
N PHE A 226 -0.42 -5.16 -2.44
CA PHE A 226 0.82 -5.55 -3.10
C PHE A 226 1.93 -5.70 -2.06
N TYR A 227 2.86 -6.62 -2.28
CA TYR A 227 4.01 -6.83 -1.41
C TYR A 227 5.23 -7.27 -2.19
N GLU A 228 6.40 -6.75 -1.80
CA GLU A 228 7.69 -7.09 -2.39
C GLU A 228 8.23 -8.36 -1.74
N THR A 229 8.46 -9.41 -2.55
CA THR A 229 8.89 -10.72 -2.06
C THR A 229 10.41 -10.85 -1.94
N SER A 230 11.16 -9.96 -2.60
CA SER A 230 12.61 -9.93 -2.52
C SER A 230 13.08 -9.48 -1.13
N GLU A 231 14.15 -10.08 -0.61
CA GLU A 231 14.74 -9.68 0.66
C GLU A 231 15.23 -8.22 0.60
N GLY A 232 14.73 -7.39 1.51
CA GLY A 232 14.96 -5.93 1.50
C GLY A 232 14.05 -5.12 0.57
N GLY A 233 13.30 -5.78 -0.32
CA GLY A 233 12.39 -5.16 -1.28
C GLY A 233 13.11 -4.57 -2.51
N CYS A 234 12.39 -4.40 -3.62
CA CYS A 234 12.89 -3.79 -4.86
C CYS A 234 12.67 -2.26 -4.91
N GLY A 235 11.92 -1.71 -3.94
CA GLY A 235 11.61 -0.28 -3.85
C GLY A 235 10.55 0.22 -4.83
N ALA A 236 9.96 -0.65 -5.63
CA ALA A 236 8.93 -0.27 -6.61
C ALA A 236 7.67 0.28 -5.93
N LEU A 237 7.24 -0.34 -4.83
CA LEU A 237 6.04 0.08 -4.11
C LEU A 237 6.20 1.45 -3.43
N ALA A 238 7.41 1.79 -2.95
CA ALA A 238 7.70 3.11 -2.40
C ALA A 238 7.58 4.20 -3.46
N ARG A 239 8.08 3.94 -4.67
CA ARG A 239 8.04 4.88 -5.79
C ARG A 239 6.62 5.18 -6.24
N LEU A 240 5.68 4.21 -6.15
CA LEU A 240 4.26 4.44 -6.47
C LEU A 240 3.59 5.49 -5.58
N VAL A 241 4.12 5.71 -4.39
CA VAL A 241 3.61 6.69 -3.43
C VAL A 241 4.40 8.01 -3.49
N GLU A 242 5.70 7.94 -3.79
CA GLU A 242 6.62 9.09 -3.74
C GLU A 242 6.73 9.84 -5.06
N GLU A 243 6.66 9.12 -6.20
CA GLU A 243 6.77 9.72 -7.53
C GLU A 243 5.38 10.05 -8.09
N PRO A 244 5.07 11.33 -8.40
CA PRO A 244 3.74 11.74 -8.83
C PRO A 244 3.22 11.04 -10.10
N ASP A 245 4.12 10.62 -10.99
CA ASP A 245 3.79 9.99 -12.28
C ASP A 245 4.00 8.46 -12.30
N ALA A 246 4.50 7.85 -11.23
CA ALA A 246 4.82 6.42 -11.22
C ALA A 246 3.59 5.55 -11.51
N LEU A 247 2.46 5.82 -10.85
CA LEU A 247 1.22 5.07 -11.08
C LEU A 247 0.62 5.36 -12.47
N THR A 248 0.84 6.56 -13.02
CA THR A 248 0.47 6.90 -14.40
C THR A 248 1.24 6.04 -15.42
N ARG A 249 2.55 5.85 -15.21
CA ARG A 249 3.37 4.94 -16.03
C ARG A 249 2.88 3.50 -15.92
N VAL A 250 2.64 3.02 -14.69
CA VAL A 250 2.07 1.69 -14.45
C VAL A 250 0.74 1.50 -15.19
N ALA A 251 -0.16 2.49 -15.15
CA ALA A 251 -1.44 2.39 -15.84
C ALA A 251 -1.29 2.32 -17.36
N ARG A 252 -0.31 3.02 -17.94
CA ARG A 252 -0.01 2.94 -19.38
C ARG A 252 0.53 1.56 -19.77
N GLU A 253 1.43 0.99 -18.97
CA GLU A 253 1.89 -0.39 -19.16
C GLU A 253 0.74 -1.40 -18.98
N SER A 254 -0.15 -1.18 -18.01
CA SER A 254 -1.34 -2.01 -17.81
C SER A 254 -2.29 -1.97 -19.00
N LEU A 255 -2.48 -0.79 -19.63
CA LEU A 255 -3.27 -0.65 -20.84
C LEU A 255 -2.66 -1.46 -22.00
N ASP A 256 -1.34 -1.34 -22.20
CA ASP A 256 -0.64 -2.09 -23.25
C ASP A 256 -0.70 -3.60 -23.03
N CYS A 257 -0.42 -4.06 -21.81
CA CYS A 257 -0.60 -5.47 -21.41
C CYS A 257 -2.03 -5.96 -21.67
N CYS A 258 -3.05 -5.13 -21.42
CA CYS A 258 -4.45 -5.44 -21.69
C CYS A 258 -4.86 -5.27 -23.15
N HIS A 259 -3.90 -5.06 -24.07
CA HIS A 259 -4.09 -4.85 -25.51
C HIS A 259 -4.89 -3.59 -25.87
N PHE A 260 -4.77 -2.53 -25.08
CA PHE A 260 -5.34 -1.23 -25.39
C PHE A 260 -4.28 -0.19 -25.69
N SER A 261 -4.61 0.76 -26.57
CA SER A 261 -3.83 1.97 -26.72
C SER A 261 -4.09 2.95 -25.56
N ILE A 262 -3.27 3.99 -25.44
CA ILE A 262 -3.50 5.08 -24.46
C ILE A 262 -4.83 5.82 -24.74
N SER A 263 -5.32 5.81 -26.00
CA SER A 263 -6.63 6.34 -26.37
C SER A 263 -7.79 5.39 -26.07
N GLY A 264 -7.51 4.17 -25.61
CA GLY A 264 -8.54 3.15 -25.34
C GLY A 264 -8.94 2.29 -26.54
N GLU A 265 -8.22 2.40 -27.67
CA GLU A 265 -8.46 1.54 -28.84
C GLU A 265 -8.02 0.11 -28.58
N ASP A 266 -8.83 -0.84 -28.98
CA ASP A 266 -8.54 -2.27 -28.83
C ASP A 266 -7.56 -2.74 -29.92
N LYS A 267 -6.35 -3.12 -29.52
CA LYS A 267 -5.30 -3.64 -30.39
C LYS A 267 -5.47 -5.15 -30.71
N LYS A 268 -6.32 -5.86 -29.97
CA LYS A 268 -6.51 -7.31 -30.10
C LYS A 268 -7.97 -7.72 -29.91
N PRO A 269 -8.86 -7.44 -30.88
CA PRO A 269 -10.31 -7.73 -30.76
C PRO A 269 -10.63 -9.21 -30.51
N ASP A 270 -9.77 -10.14 -30.93
CA ASP A 270 -9.93 -11.57 -30.69
C ASP A 270 -9.82 -11.96 -29.21
N CYS A 271 -9.26 -11.10 -28.36
CA CYS A 271 -9.26 -11.27 -26.91
C CYS A 271 -10.55 -10.72 -26.31
N THR A 272 -11.60 -11.55 -26.28
CA THR A 272 -12.96 -11.13 -25.91
C THR A 272 -13.14 -10.78 -24.42
N ALA A 273 -12.35 -11.33 -23.52
CA ALA A 273 -12.39 -11.02 -22.08
C ALA A 273 -11.00 -10.97 -21.48
N ALA A 274 -10.25 -12.05 -21.55
CA ALA A 274 -8.87 -12.16 -21.09
C ALA A 274 -8.14 -13.28 -21.85
N CYS A 275 -6.81 -13.19 -21.92
CA CYS A 275 -5.96 -14.23 -22.48
C CYS A 275 -4.65 -14.36 -21.69
N TYR A 276 -3.82 -15.35 -21.99
CA TYR A 276 -2.54 -15.58 -21.29
C TYR A 276 -1.48 -14.52 -21.59
N GLU A 277 -1.66 -13.73 -22.63
CA GLU A 277 -0.79 -12.58 -22.92
C GLU A 277 -1.19 -11.33 -22.13
N CYS A 278 -2.40 -11.29 -21.54
CA CYS A 278 -2.88 -10.17 -20.73
C CYS A 278 -3.08 -10.53 -19.26
N LEU A 279 -4.30 -10.83 -18.84
CA LEU A 279 -4.67 -10.99 -17.43
C LEU A 279 -4.54 -12.41 -16.89
N MET A 280 -4.62 -13.42 -17.78
CA MET A 280 -4.53 -14.82 -17.37
C MET A 280 -3.09 -15.22 -17.05
N SER A 281 -2.94 -16.05 -16.02
CA SER A 281 -1.68 -16.70 -15.67
C SER A 281 -1.96 -18.08 -15.07
N PHE A 282 -0.92 -18.89 -14.95
CA PHE A 282 -1.05 -20.17 -14.26
C PHE A 282 -1.49 -20.01 -12.80
N LYS A 283 -1.06 -18.91 -12.15
CA LYS A 283 -1.36 -18.63 -10.73
C LYS A 283 -2.82 -18.24 -10.47
N ASN A 284 -3.55 -17.75 -11.50
CA ASN A 284 -4.92 -17.25 -11.34
C ASN A 284 -5.99 -18.03 -12.08
N GLN A 285 -5.71 -19.26 -12.51
CA GLN A 285 -6.63 -20.13 -13.26
C GLN A 285 -8.00 -20.30 -12.58
N LEU A 286 -8.03 -20.40 -11.25
CA LEU A 286 -9.28 -20.55 -10.50
C LEU A 286 -10.19 -19.32 -10.58
N GLU A 287 -9.63 -18.16 -10.89
CA GLU A 287 -10.35 -16.89 -11.04
C GLU A 287 -10.48 -16.44 -12.50
N ALA A 288 -9.99 -17.22 -13.45
CA ALA A 288 -9.99 -16.87 -14.87
C ALA A 288 -11.38 -16.44 -15.40
N HIS A 289 -12.44 -17.04 -14.86
CA HIS A 289 -13.83 -16.71 -15.20
C HIS A 289 -14.28 -15.31 -14.75
N LYS A 290 -13.52 -14.64 -13.86
CA LYS A 290 -13.77 -13.29 -13.38
C LYS A 290 -12.97 -12.24 -14.16
N LEU A 291 -12.00 -12.66 -14.99
CA LEU A 291 -11.08 -11.74 -15.64
C LEU A 291 -11.71 -11.15 -16.91
N ASN A 292 -11.76 -9.82 -16.96
CA ASN A 292 -12.30 -9.09 -18.10
C ASN A 292 -11.57 -7.74 -18.26
N ARG A 293 -10.73 -7.64 -19.31
CA ARG A 293 -9.93 -6.46 -19.62
C ARG A 293 -10.77 -5.21 -19.93
N TYR A 294 -11.98 -5.38 -20.48
CA TYR A 294 -12.86 -4.26 -20.77
C TYR A 294 -13.44 -3.60 -19.52
N LYS A 295 -13.63 -4.38 -18.45
CA LYS A 295 -14.17 -3.86 -17.18
C LYS A 295 -13.20 -2.89 -16.48
N VAL A 296 -11.91 -3.03 -16.72
CA VAL A 296 -10.87 -2.19 -16.10
C VAL A 296 -10.39 -1.07 -17.02
N LEU A 297 -10.73 -1.11 -18.31
CA LEU A 297 -10.34 -0.09 -19.28
C LEU A 297 -10.64 1.35 -18.82
N PRO A 298 -11.85 1.71 -18.36
CA PRO A 298 -12.12 3.08 -17.91
C PRO A 298 -11.23 3.50 -16.74
N ILE A 299 -11.02 2.59 -15.79
CA ILE A 299 -10.20 2.84 -14.60
C ILE A 299 -8.73 3.05 -14.99
N LEU A 300 -8.21 2.22 -15.90
CA LEU A 300 -6.82 2.35 -16.38
C LEU A 300 -6.61 3.64 -17.18
N LEU A 301 -7.59 4.09 -17.96
CA LEU A 301 -7.54 5.38 -18.67
C LEU A 301 -7.54 6.55 -17.68
N ASP A 302 -8.33 6.45 -16.62
CA ASP A 302 -8.35 7.45 -15.55
C ASP A 302 -6.99 7.51 -14.84
N LEU A 303 -6.42 6.36 -14.49
CA LEU A 303 -5.10 6.27 -13.87
C LEU A 303 -3.97 6.73 -14.81
N ALA A 304 -4.05 6.44 -16.11
CA ALA A 304 -3.07 6.88 -17.10
C ALA A 304 -3.02 8.41 -17.31
N SER A 305 -4.03 9.11 -16.77
CA SER A 305 -4.16 10.58 -16.79
C SER A 305 -4.20 11.18 -15.39
N SER A 306 -3.88 10.42 -14.36
CA SER A 306 -3.90 10.85 -12.95
C SER A 306 -2.55 11.38 -12.48
N VAL A 307 -2.53 11.92 -11.27
CA VAL A 307 -1.32 12.27 -10.52
C VAL A 307 -1.43 11.71 -9.11
N THR A 308 -0.33 11.18 -8.58
CA THR A 308 -0.27 10.68 -7.19
C THR A 308 0.37 11.74 -6.31
N LEU A 309 -0.31 12.10 -5.21
CA LEU A 309 0.12 13.15 -4.30
C LEU A 309 0.23 12.60 -2.88
N LEU A 310 1.41 12.73 -2.29
CA LEU A 310 1.69 12.28 -0.93
C LEU A 310 0.87 13.09 0.09
N ARG A 311 0.21 12.41 1.04
CA ARG A 311 -0.46 13.08 2.16
C ARG A 311 0.57 13.49 3.21
N LYS A 312 0.40 14.69 3.74
CA LYS A 312 1.20 15.21 4.86
C LYS A 312 0.39 15.15 6.16
N ASP A 313 1.00 14.63 7.22
CA ASP A 313 0.39 14.54 8.55
C ASP A 313 -1.04 13.97 8.58
N GLY A 314 -1.34 13.04 7.66
CA GLY A 314 -2.67 12.45 7.50
C GLY A 314 -3.71 13.35 6.83
N ARG A 315 -3.33 14.55 6.38
CA ARG A 315 -4.21 15.45 5.61
C ARG A 315 -4.30 15.01 4.16
N THR A 316 -5.50 15.04 3.58
CA THR A 316 -5.68 14.93 2.14
C THR A 316 -5.07 16.14 1.44
N TRP A 317 -4.87 16.06 0.12
CA TRP A 317 -4.33 17.15 -0.66
C TRP A 317 -5.20 18.43 -0.53
N GLU A 318 -6.53 18.29 -0.56
CA GLU A 318 -7.45 19.41 -0.37
C GLU A 318 -7.38 19.98 1.05
N GLN A 319 -7.28 19.12 2.06
CA GLN A 319 -7.10 19.56 3.45
C GLN A 319 -5.76 20.28 3.65
N GLN A 320 -4.69 19.80 2.98
CA GLN A 320 -3.40 20.45 2.99
C GLN A 320 -3.48 21.84 2.35
N LEU A 321 -4.13 21.96 1.19
CA LEU A 321 -4.33 23.25 0.52
C LEU A 321 -5.09 24.26 1.39
N VAL A 322 -6.19 23.83 2.01
CA VAL A 322 -6.97 24.66 2.93
C VAL A 322 -6.13 25.10 4.12
N TRP A 323 -5.36 24.18 4.69
CA TRP A 323 -4.48 24.48 5.82
C TRP A 323 -3.38 25.46 5.44
N LEU A 324 -2.68 25.27 4.32
CA LEU A 324 -1.66 26.19 3.82
C LEU A 324 -2.23 27.59 3.57
N ARG A 325 -3.41 27.69 2.95
CA ARG A 325 -4.10 28.97 2.75
C ARG A 325 -4.42 29.69 4.06
N SER A 326 -4.70 28.95 5.12
CA SER A 326 -4.97 29.53 6.45
C SER A 326 -3.72 30.13 7.12
N LEU A 327 -2.52 29.68 6.70
CA LEU A 327 -1.24 30.15 7.24
C LEU A 327 -0.60 31.28 6.40
N THR A 328 -1.02 31.45 5.14
CA THR A 328 -0.50 32.53 4.28
C THR A 328 -0.88 33.92 4.79
N ASP A 329 -0.02 34.89 4.62
CA ASP A 329 -0.36 36.27 4.97
C ASP A 329 -1.52 36.76 4.09
N SER A 330 -2.57 37.25 4.76
CA SER A 330 -3.77 37.80 4.08
C SER A 330 -3.47 38.99 3.18
N ARG A 331 -2.29 39.61 3.34
CA ARG A 331 -1.81 40.77 2.55
C ARG A 331 -0.94 40.36 1.37
N SER A 332 -0.51 39.10 1.27
CA SER A 332 0.36 38.62 0.20
C SER A 332 -0.46 38.01 -0.93
N ASP A 333 -0.69 38.81 -1.98
CA ASP A 333 -1.36 38.29 -3.20
C ASP A 333 -0.53 37.25 -3.94
N LEU A 334 0.80 37.33 -3.84
CA LEU A 334 1.71 36.43 -4.54
C LEU A 334 1.69 35.03 -3.92
N GLU A 335 1.69 34.95 -2.57
CA GLU A 335 1.56 33.65 -1.87
C GLU A 335 0.24 32.94 -2.23
N ARG A 336 -0.85 33.71 -2.26
CA ARG A 336 -2.16 33.14 -2.66
C ARG A 336 -2.16 32.64 -4.10
N LYS A 337 -1.65 33.49 -5.03
CA LYS A 337 -1.52 33.07 -6.45
C LYS A 337 -0.62 31.86 -6.61
N PHE A 338 0.45 31.74 -5.84
CA PHE A 338 1.33 30.57 -5.85
C PHE A 338 0.56 29.29 -5.48
N LEU A 339 -0.17 29.29 -4.36
CA LEU A 339 -0.99 28.13 -3.95
C LEU A 339 -2.12 27.84 -4.95
N ASP A 340 -2.76 28.87 -5.49
CA ASP A 340 -3.83 28.71 -6.47
C ASP A 340 -3.31 28.09 -7.78
N THR A 341 -2.14 28.53 -8.24
CA THR A 341 -1.49 27.95 -9.43
C THR A 341 -1.07 26.50 -9.21
N LEU A 342 -0.52 26.17 -8.03
CA LEU A 342 -0.23 24.78 -7.68
C LEU A 342 -1.50 23.96 -7.69
N ALA A 343 -2.62 24.50 -7.18
CA ALA A 343 -3.91 23.83 -7.15
C ALA A 343 -4.48 23.61 -8.55
N GLU A 344 -4.50 24.64 -9.40
CA GLU A 344 -5.01 24.56 -10.77
C GLU A 344 -4.22 23.57 -11.65
N LYS A 345 -2.91 23.49 -11.43
CA LYS A 345 -2.02 22.60 -12.18
C LYS A 345 -1.82 21.23 -11.51
N HIS A 346 -2.49 20.97 -10.38
CA HIS A 346 -2.33 19.75 -9.58
C HIS A 346 -0.86 19.39 -9.27
N LEU A 347 -0.08 20.43 -8.90
CA LEU A 347 1.31 20.30 -8.54
C LEU A 347 1.48 19.93 -7.06
N ARG A 348 2.70 19.54 -6.68
CA ARG A 348 3.05 19.27 -5.29
C ARG A 348 2.87 20.51 -4.43
N LEU A 349 2.05 20.40 -3.37
CA LEU A 349 1.87 21.44 -2.38
C LEU A 349 3.08 21.52 -1.43
N PRO A 350 3.37 22.72 -0.85
CA PRO A 350 4.33 22.86 0.23
C PRO A 350 4.00 21.93 1.41
N ASP A 351 5.04 21.53 2.09
CA ASP A 351 4.92 20.74 3.30
C ASP A 351 4.54 21.61 4.50
N GLU A 352 5.08 22.82 4.56
CA GLU A 352 4.77 23.82 5.58
C GLU A 352 4.73 25.22 4.95
N ALA A 353 3.97 26.13 5.58
CA ALA A 353 4.02 27.55 5.31
C ALA A 353 4.51 28.29 6.56
N GLN A 354 5.22 29.40 6.36
CA GLN A 354 5.70 30.27 7.43
C GLN A 354 6.54 29.53 8.50
N LYS A 355 7.38 28.57 8.07
CA LYS A 355 8.22 27.75 8.95
C LYS A 355 9.38 28.55 9.51
N PRO A 356 9.49 28.78 10.84
CA PRO A 356 10.63 29.47 11.40
C PRO A 356 11.91 28.61 11.29
N ILE A 357 13.00 29.26 10.82
CA ILE A 357 14.34 28.69 10.80
C ILE A 357 15.20 29.54 11.76
N ASP A 358 15.87 28.87 12.70
CA ASP A 358 16.62 29.53 13.75
C ASP A 358 17.95 30.15 13.25
N GLU A 359 18.61 29.47 12.31
CA GLU A 359 19.89 29.90 11.77
C GLU A 359 20.01 29.69 10.24
N PRO A 360 20.11 30.74 9.43
CA PRO A 360 19.90 32.14 9.79
C PRO A 360 18.45 32.38 10.22
N LYS A 361 18.22 33.27 11.16
CA LYS A 361 16.87 33.55 11.64
C LYS A 361 16.01 34.13 10.51
N CYS A 362 15.11 33.30 9.97
CA CYS A 362 14.21 33.71 8.89
C CYS A 362 12.95 32.81 8.87
N ILE A 363 11.96 33.27 8.13
CA ILE A 363 10.72 32.53 7.92
C ILE A 363 10.47 32.51 6.40
N PRO A 364 10.75 31.39 5.69
CA PRO A 364 10.34 31.25 4.30
C PRO A 364 8.82 31.16 4.20
N ASP A 365 8.27 31.68 3.11
CA ASP A 365 6.81 31.65 2.89
C ASP A 365 6.31 30.24 2.77
N PHE A 366 7.07 29.36 2.07
CA PHE A 366 6.77 27.96 1.97
C PHE A 366 8.03 27.12 2.14
N PHE A 367 7.83 25.92 2.63
CA PHE A 367 8.90 24.96 2.85
C PHE A 367 8.54 23.59 2.26
N TYR A 368 9.48 22.97 1.57
CA TYR A 368 9.40 21.59 1.07
C TYR A 368 10.49 20.75 1.72
N ASP A 369 10.09 19.67 2.35
CA ASP A 369 11.02 18.72 2.94
C ASP A 369 11.91 18.06 1.87
N PRO A 370 13.18 17.76 2.20
CA PRO A 370 13.77 17.96 3.54
C PRO A 370 14.40 19.37 3.76
N ASN A 371 14.65 20.16 2.71
CA ASN A 371 15.52 21.33 2.82
C ASN A 371 15.27 22.44 1.79
N VAL A 372 14.08 22.54 1.19
CA VAL A 372 13.80 23.57 0.18
C VAL A 372 12.98 24.71 0.78
N CYS A 373 13.53 25.91 0.75
CA CYS A 373 12.88 27.15 1.17
C CYS A 373 12.40 27.92 -0.04
N VAL A 374 11.12 28.31 -0.07
CA VAL A 374 10.52 29.11 -1.13
C VAL A 374 10.15 30.50 -0.54
N PHE A 375 10.60 31.56 -1.21
CA PHE A 375 10.29 32.94 -0.87
C PHE A 375 9.47 33.55 -2.01
N CYS A 376 8.38 34.23 -1.68
CA CYS A 376 7.52 34.95 -2.61
C CYS A 376 7.89 36.41 -2.62
N ASP A 377 8.74 36.82 -3.58
CA ASP A 377 9.29 38.15 -3.66
C ASP A 377 8.33 39.13 -4.35
N GLY A 378 7.58 39.88 -3.56
CA GLY A 378 6.73 40.97 -4.04
C GLY A 378 7.56 42.24 -4.34
N SER A 379 6.91 43.32 -4.87
CA SER A 379 7.54 44.56 -5.25
C SER A 379 8.30 45.29 -4.10
N VAL A 380 7.96 45.00 -2.86
CA VAL A 380 8.64 45.52 -1.65
C VAL A 380 10.11 45.06 -1.58
N HIS A 381 10.42 43.89 -2.09
CA HIS A 381 11.76 43.30 -2.13
C HIS A 381 12.68 43.97 -3.18
N ASP A 382 12.16 44.85 -4.02
CA ASP A 382 12.94 45.56 -5.03
C ASP A 382 13.75 46.71 -4.48
N SER A 383 13.54 47.14 -3.24
CA SER A 383 14.36 48.16 -2.59
C SER A 383 15.81 47.70 -2.33
N PRO A 384 16.85 48.51 -2.61
CA PRO A 384 18.24 48.07 -2.47
C PRO A 384 18.61 47.57 -1.07
N GLY A 385 18.03 48.16 -0.02
CA GLY A 385 18.28 47.76 1.36
C GLY A 385 17.67 46.40 1.73
N GLN A 386 16.50 46.08 1.19
CA GLN A 386 15.83 44.82 1.42
C GLN A 386 16.52 43.69 0.62
N ARG A 387 16.86 43.92 -0.64
CA ARG A 387 17.62 42.97 -1.47
C ARG A 387 18.92 42.51 -0.81
N ALA A 388 19.68 43.46 -0.22
CA ALA A 388 20.92 43.12 0.47
C ALA A 388 20.70 42.23 1.70
N LYS A 389 19.64 42.46 2.46
CA LYS A 389 19.26 41.61 3.61
C LYS A 389 18.82 40.22 3.17
N ASP A 390 17.96 40.16 2.16
CA ASP A 390 17.44 38.90 1.63
C ASP A 390 18.57 38.05 1.05
N GLU A 391 19.55 38.67 0.38
CA GLU A 391 20.72 37.97 -0.15
C GLU A 391 21.60 37.37 0.96
N ILE A 392 21.80 38.09 2.08
CA ILE A 392 22.55 37.56 3.24
C ILE A 392 21.84 36.36 3.84
N ILE A 393 20.52 36.43 4.02
CA ILE A 393 19.72 35.33 4.55
C ILE A 393 19.80 34.11 3.61
N ARG A 394 19.61 34.29 2.30
CA ARG A 394 19.67 33.22 1.30
C ARG A 394 21.04 32.57 1.24
N LYS A 395 22.12 33.33 1.25
CA LYS A 395 23.49 32.78 1.34
C LYS A 395 23.70 31.99 2.62
N GLY A 396 23.18 32.48 3.74
CA GLY A 396 23.22 31.77 5.01
C GLY A 396 22.46 30.41 4.97
N LEU A 397 21.28 30.36 4.34
CA LEU A 397 20.53 29.13 4.13
C LEU A 397 21.30 28.16 3.24
N ILE A 398 21.80 28.63 2.10
CA ILE A 398 22.56 27.78 1.15
C ILE A 398 23.80 27.18 1.82
N SER A 399 24.51 27.97 2.62
CA SER A 399 25.72 27.51 3.35
C SER A 399 25.41 26.38 4.36
N ARG A 400 24.16 26.22 4.77
CA ARG A 400 23.66 25.17 5.67
C ARG A 400 22.98 23.99 4.94
N GLY A 401 23.05 23.98 3.62
CA GLY A 401 22.51 22.89 2.81
C GLY A 401 21.02 23.04 2.45
N TYR A 402 20.43 24.21 2.69
CA TYR A 402 19.09 24.50 2.17
C TYR A 402 19.18 24.90 0.70
N ARG A 403 18.21 24.45 -0.08
CA ARG A 403 17.96 24.95 -1.44
C ARG A 403 16.97 26.11 -1.34
N VAL A 404 17.32 27.23 -1.93
CA VAL A 404 16.51 28.46 -1.87
C VAL A 404 15.93 28.77 -3.25
N ILE A 405 14.61 28.92 -3.32
CA ILE A 405 13.87 29.30 -4.53
C ILE A 405 13.18 30.65 -4.27
N GLY A 406 13.38 31.60 -5.13
CA GLY A 406 12.67 32.89 -5.11
C GLY A 406 11.62 32.92 -6.22
N ILE A 407 10.37 33.12 -5.87
CA ILE A 407 9.25 33.30 -6.80
C ILE A 407 8.97 34.79 -6.91
N ARG A 408 9.16 35.33 -8.09
CA ARG A 408 9.03 36.77 -8.35
C ARG A 408 7.67 37.14 -8.91
N TYR A 409 7.15 38.28 -8.51
CA TYR A 409 5.85 38.81 -8.96
C TYR A 409 5.84 39.29 -10.42
N ASP A 410 7.00 39.68 -10.98
CA ASP A 410 7.19 40.23 -12.32
C ASP A 410 7.49 39.21 -13.41
N ILE A 411 7.55 37.93 -13.08
CA ILE A 411 7.78 36.80 -13.98
C ILE A 411 6.56 35.89 -13.96
N ASP A 412 6.21 35.32 -15.11
CA ASP A 412 5.11 34.37 -15.18
C ASP A 412 5.33 33.20 -14.19
N LEU A 413 4.30 32.93 -13.39
CA LEU A 413 4.42 31.98 -12.29
C LEU A 413 4.54 30.53 -12.79
N VAL A 414 3.83 30.18 -13.87
CA VAL A 414 3.87 28.84 -14.44
C VAL A 414 5.27 28.54 -14.99
N ASP A 415 5.92 29.52 -15.64
CA ASP A 415 7.27 29.35 -16.17
C ASP A 415 8.31 29.22 -15.03
N GLN A 416 8.11 29.93 -13.92
CA GLN A 416 8.95 29.77 -12.73
C GLN A 416 8.80 28.37 -12.13
N LEU A 417 7.57 27.86 -12.01
CA LEU A 417 7.32 26.51 -11.49
C LEU A 417 7.91 25.42 -12.40
N LYS A 418 7.81 25.56 -13.71
CA LYS A 418 8.43 24.66 -14.70
C LYS A 418 9.95 24.58 -14.58
N SER A 419 10.59 25.59 -14.04
CA SER A 419 12.05 25.61 -13.85
C SER A 419 12.54 24.70 -12.72
N TYR A 420 11.63 24.21 -11.86
CA TYR A 420 11.94 23.36 -10.71
C TYR A 420 11.01 22.13 -10.66
N PRO A 421 11.00 21.26 -11.69
CA PRO A 421 10.08 20.13 -11.77
C PRO A 421 10.34 19.07 -10.68
N ASP A 422 11.56 19.03 -10.17
CA ASP A 422 11.98 18.16 -9.07
C ASP A 422 11.40 18.58 -7.70
N VAL A 423 10.97 19.83 -7.55
CA VAL A 423 10.36 20.37 -6.33
C VAL A 423 8.84 20.41 -6.45
N PHE A 424 8.32 20.98 -7.54
CA PHE A 424 6.90 21.25 -7.72
C PHE A 424 6.16 20.15 -8.52
N GLY A 425 6.90 19.25 -9.18
CA GLY A 425 6.34 18.30 -10.12
C GLY A 425 6.26 18.85 -11.55
N SER A 426 6.00 17.98 -12.52
CA SER A 426 5.90 18.39 -13.93
C SER A 426 4.53 18.99 -14.23
N THR A 427 4.50 20.22 -14.76
CA THR A 427 3.28 20.77 -15.37
C THR A 427 2.96 19.94 -16.62
N ARG A 428 1.76 19.37 -16.70
CA ARG A 428 1.27 18.79 -17.96
C ARG A 428 0.80 19.92 -18.87
N GLU A 429 1.27 19.95 -20.11
CA GLU A 429 0.68 20.71 -21.21
C GLU A 429 -0.65 20.09 -21.65
#